data_38277f4415443f2f6ed5bfa9d86acf9d
#
_entry.id   38277f4415443f2f6ed5bfa9d86acf9d
#
_cell.length_a   1.000
_cell.length_b   1.000
_cell.length_c   1.000
_cell.angle_alpha   90.00
_cell.angle_beta   90.00
_cell.angle_gamma   90.00
#
_symmetry.space_group_name_H-M   'P 1'
#
loop_
_entity.id
_entity.type
_entity.pdbx_description
1 polymer ?
#
loop_
_entity_poly.entity_id
_entity_poly.type
_entity_poly.pdbx_seq_one_letter_code
_entity_poly.pdbx_strand_id
1 'polypeptide(L)'
;DVKEFFLRAGALAALLLVLFGVVFGLAIQPDDTMYPHLKPGDLLLYYRLPRIFAAGEVVVFTQDDRRCTGRVAARGGDTVEVTENALLRINGSLVAEPDIYETTPRYDSDVTYPLTLADGEYFILCDAREGAPDSRRYGPVTAENIAGRVIAVVRRNEI
;
A
#
# COMPACT_ATOMS: atom_id res chain seq x y z
N ASP A 1 19.80 35.34 -22.35
CA ASP A 1 20.72 35.87 -21.36
C ASP A 1 21.02 34.78 -20.31
N VAL A 2 22.30 34.67 -19.92
CA VAL A 2 22.79 33.64 -18.99
C VAL A 2 22.05 33.71 -17.64
N LYS A 3 21.73 34.89 -17.18
CA LYS A 3 20.99 35.11 -15.93
C LYS A 3 19.57 34.54 -16.00
N GLU A 4 18.86 34.74 -17.11
CA GLU A 4 17.52 34.18 -17.31
C GLU A 4 17.54 32.66 -17.38
N PHE A 5 18.57 32.09 -18.00
CA PHE A 5 18.74 30.66 -18.03
C PHE A 5 18.87 30.07 -16.61
N PHE A 6 19.76 30.64 -15.77
CA PHE A 6 19.92 30.16 -14.39
C PHE A 6 18.66 30.37 -13.53
N LEU A 7 17.95 31.50 -13.75
CA LEU A 7 16.69 31.75 -13.06
C LEU A 7 15.63 30.71 -13.41
N ARG A 8 15.47 30.40 -14.71
CA ARG A 8 14.53 29.37 -15.19
C ARG A 8 14.92 27.96 -14.71
N ALA A 9 16.20 27.64 -14.78
CA ALA A 9 16.72 26.37 -14.28
C ALA A 9 16.50 26.21 -12.76
N GLY A 10 16.74 27.27 -11.99
CA GLY A 10 16.48 27.30 -10.56
C GLY A 10 15.00 27.16 -10.21
N ALA A 11 14.12 27.85 -10.95
CA ALA A 11 12.67 27.73 -10.77
C ALA A 11 12.18 26.30 -11.10
N LEU A 12 12.69 25.68 -12.17
CA LEU A 12 12.36 24.31 -12.52
C LEU A 12 12.85 23.33 -11.45
N ALA A 13 14.07 23.49 -10.96
CA ALA A 13 14.61 22.65 -9.88
C ALA A 13 13.78 22.76 -8.59
N ALA A 14 13.39 23.99 -8.22
CA ALA A 14 12.53 24.22 -7.06
C ALA A 14 11.14 23.57 -7.25
N LEU A 15 10.56 23.67 -8.44
CA LEU A 15 9.29 23.02 -8.77
C LEU A 15 9.41 21.50 -8.65
N LEU A 16 10.47 20.89 -9.18
CA LEU A 16 10.70 19.45 -9.09
C LEU A 16 10.92 18.99 -7.64
N LEU A 17 11.64 19.79 -6.83
CA LEU A 17 11.83 19.51 -5.40
C LEU A 17 10.50 19.51 -4.65
N VAL A 18 9.61 20.47 -4.91
CA VAL A 18 8.28 20.51 -4.31
C VAL A 18 7.44 19.33 -4.80
N LEU A 19 7.46 19.07 -6.10
CA LEU A 19 6.65 18.03 -6.71
C LEU A 19 7.02 16.63 -6.15
N PHE A 20 8.29 16.27 -6.13
CA PHE A 20 8.75 14.97 -5.67
C PHE A 20 9.09 14.91 -4.16
N GLY A 21 9.27 16.04 -3.50
CA GLY A 21 9.45 16.10 -2.05
C GLY A 21 8.15 16.07 -1.27
N VAL A 22 7.12 16.76 -1.76
CA VAL A 22 5.86 16.98 -1.05
C VAL A 22 4.70 16.20 -1.66
N VAL A 23 4.51 16.30 -2.98
CA VAL A 23 3.30 15.80 -3.66
C VAL A 23 3.42 14.32 -4.00
N PHE A 24 4.53 13.93 -4.60
CA PHE A 24 4.76 12.56 -5.05
C PHE A 24 5.95 11.94 -4.34
N GLY A 25 6.03 10.62 -4.40
CA GLY A 25 7.16 9.87 -3.94
C GLY A 25 7.46 8.71 -4.87
N LEU A 26 8.69 8.24 -4.81
CA LEU A 26 9.15 7.07 -5.55
C LEU A 26 9.53 5.96 -4.55
N ALA A 27 9.17 4.74 -4.88
CA ALA A 27 9.55 3.54 -4.15
C ALA A 27 9.88 2.42 -5.15
N ILE A 28 10.66 1.45 -4.71
CA ILE A 28 10.93 0.24 -5.49
C ILE A 28 10.27 -0.91 -4.74
N GLN A 29 9.54 -1.77 -5.47
CA GLN A 29 9.01 -3.01 -4.89
C GLN A 29 10.18 -3.93 -4.53
N PRO A 30 10.36 -4.26 -3.23
CA PRO A 30 11.56 -4.99 -2.82
C PRO A 30 11.48 -6.50 -3.06
N ASP A 31 10.27 -7.06 -3.09
CA ASP A 31 10.00 -8.49 -3.04
C ASP A 31 8.77 -8.88 -3.86
N ASP A 32 8.34 -10.12 -3.75
CA ASP A 32 7.22 -10.70 -4.47
C ASP A 32 5.89 -10.68 -3.68
N THR A 33 5.83 -10.01 -2.54
CA THR A 33 4.64 -9.97 -1.67
C THR A 33 3.38 -9.42 -2.35
N MET A 34 3.55 -8.64 -3.41
CA MET A 34 2.47 -8.07 -4.22
C MET A 34 2.32 -8.73 -5.59
N TYR A 35 2.94 -9.91 -5.79
CA TYR A 35 2.78 -10.69 -7.02
C TYR A 35 1.33 -11.15 -7.20
N PRO A 36 0.76 -11.17 -8.39
CA PRO A 36 1.38 -10.84 -9.69
C PRO A 36 1.31 -9.36 -10.08
N HIS A 37 0.63 -8.52 -9.31
CA HIS A 37 0.37 -7.12 -9.69
C HIS A 37 1.63 -6.27 -9.66
N LEU A 38 2.45 -6.40 -8.62
CA LEU A 38 3.77 -5.80 -8.54
C LEU A 38 4.83 -6.89 -8.49
N LYS A 39 5.96 -6.64 -9.14
CA LYS A 39 7.10 -7.55 -9.17
C LYS A 39 8.31 -6.90 -8.51
N PRO A 40 9.24 -7.69 -7.96
CA PRO A 40 10.49 -7.17 -7.47
C PRO A 40 11.19 -6.28 -8.51
N GLY A 41 11.60 -5.08 -8.11
CA GLY A 41 12.25 -4.09 -8.98
C GLY A 41 11.30 -3.15 -9.73
N ASP A 42 9.97 -3.33 -9.65
CA ASP A 42 9.01 -2.34 -10.19
C ASP A 42 9.21 -0.99 -9.49
N LEU A 43 9.29 0.09 -10.27
CA LEU A 43 9.34 1.46 -9.75
C LEU A 43 7.91 1.98 -9.57
N LEU A 44 7.59 2.37 -8.37
CA LEU A 44 6.27 2.83 -7.95
C LEU A 44 6.30 4.34 -7.80
N LEU A 45 5.40 5.03 -8.51
CA LEU A 45 5.07 6.43 -8.24
C LEU A 45 3.87 6.46 -7.30
N TYR A 46 3.99 7.10 -6.14
CA TYR A 46 2.90 7.24 -5.20
C TYR A 46 2.61 8.70 -4.85
N TYR A 47 1.32 8.97 -4.60
CA TYR A 47 0.79 10.29 -4.25
C TYR A 47 0.67 10.42 -2.73
N ARG A 48 1.30 11.45 -2.16
CA ARG A 48 1.47 11.64 -0.71
C ARG A 48 0.35 12.40 -0.02
N LEU A 49 -0.42 13.20 -0.76
CA LEU A 49 -1.39 14.13 -0.16
C LEU A 49 -2.68 13.47 0.35
N PRO A 50 -3.15 12.30 -0.13
CA PRO A 50 -4.33 11.66 0.43
C PRO A 50 -4.14 11.33 1.90
N ARG A 51 -5.20 11.55 2.67
CA ARG A 51 -5.29 11.16 4.08
C ARG A 51 -6.30 10.04 4.32
N ILE A 52 -7.08 9.73 3.29
CA ILE A 52 -8.10 8.68 3.30
C ILE A 52 -7.82 7.77 2.11
N PHE A 53 -7.78 6.48 2.38
CA PHE A 53 -7.53 5.44 1.39
C PHE A 53 -8.76 4.54 1.27
N ALA A 54 -9.12 4.21 0.03
CA ALA A 54 -10.26 3.34 -0.25
C ALA A 54 -9.82 1.86 -0.32
N ALA A 55 -10.78 0.97 -0.07
CA ALA A 55 -10.57 -0.45 -0.31
C ALA A 55 -10.17 -0.72 -1.77
N GLY A 56 -9.21 -1.59 -1.98
CA GLY A 56 -8.62 -1.91 -3.28
C GLY A 56 -7.42 -1.05 -3.68
N GLU A 57 -7.19 0.10 -3.06
CA GLU A 57 -6.02 0.92 -3.36
C GLU A 57 -4.72 0.29 -2.85
N VAL A 58 -3.69 0.36 -3.68
CA VAL A 58 -2.33 -0.05 -3.28
C VAL A 58 -1.63 1.14 -2.64
N VAL A 59 -1.05 0.92 -1.48
CA VAL A 59 -0.38 1.96 -0.70
C VAL A 59 1.06 1.56 -0.39
N VAL A 60 1.89 2.58 -0.21
CA VAL A 60 3.24 2.47 0.36
C VAL A 60 3.15 2.89 1.82
N PHE A 61 3.62 2.04 2.73
CA PHE A 61 3.57 2.30 4.17
C PHE A 61 4.85 1.84 4.85
N THR A 62 5.00 2.19 6.11
CA THR A 62 6.14 1.78 6.94
C THR A 62 5.65 0.84 8.03
N GLN A 63 6.31 -0.31 8.15
CA GLN A 63 6.11 -1.28 9.20
C GLN A 63 7.49 -1.71 9.74
N ASP A 64 7.71 -1.60 11.05
CA ASP A 64 8.97 -1.94 11.71
C ASP A 64 10.20 -1.31 11.01
N ASP A 65 10.12 0.00 10.75
CA ASP A 65 11.12 0.81 10.04
C ASP A 65 11.43 0.36 8.60
N ARG A 66 10.61 -0.53 8.05
CA ARG A 66 10.73 -0.99 6.66
C ARG A 66 9.62 -0.41 5.81
N ARG A 67 10.00 -0.03 4.59
CA ARG A 67 9.02 0.38 3.60
C ARG A 67 8.39 -0.84 2.94
N CYS A 68 7.07 -0.91 3.02
CA CYS A 68 6.26 -2.00 2.52
C CYS A 68 5.24 -1.48 1.50
N THR A 69 4.69 -2.38 0.72
CA THR A 69 3.54 -2.15 -0.14
C THR A 69 2.45 -3.14 0.20
N GLY A 70 1.21 -2.73 0.02
CA GLY A 70 0.05 -3.60 0.26
C GLY A 70 -1.22 -2.96 -0.26
N ARG A 71 -2.28 -3.74 -0.27
CA ARG A 71 -3.61 -3.33 -0.73
C ARG A 71 -4.52 -3.10 0.47
N VAL A 72 -5.18 -1.97 0.51
CA VAL A 72 -6.18 -1.66 1.53
C VAL A 72 -7.36 -2.61 1.36
N ALA A 73 -7.64 -3.42 2.37
CA ALA A 73 -8.80 -4.30 2.42
C ALA A 73 -9.97 -3.66 3.18
N ALA A 74 -9.67 -2.93 4.26
CA ALA A 74 -10.66 -2.28 5.10
C ALA A 74 -10.05 -1.03 5.77
N ARG A 75 -10.91 -0.16 6.28
CA ARG A 75 -10.54 1.11 6.94
C ARG A 75 -11.31 1.30 8.24
N GLY A 76 -10.98 2.34 8.98
CA GLY A 76 -11.65 2.70 10.24
C GLY A 76 -13.17 2.64 10.16
N GLY A 77 -13.80 2.01 11.15
CA GLY A 77 -15.22 1.71 11.21
C GLY A 77 -15.62 0.36 10.61
N ASP A 78 -14.78 -0.25 9.77
CA ASP A 78 -15.06 -1.57 9.21
C ASP A 78 -14.71 -2.68 10.21
N THR A 79 -15.45 -3.79 10.11
CA THR A 79 -15.14 -5.03 10.83
C THR A 79 -14.57 -6.05 9.86
N VAL A 80 -13.36 -6.51 10.13
CA VAL A 80 -12.62 -7.49 9.32
C VAL A 80 -12.74 -8.86 9.95
N GLU A 81 -13.01 -9.87 9.15
CA GLU A 81 -12.94 -11.26 9.53
C GLU A 81 -12.18 -12.07 8.48
N VAL A 82 -11.14 -12.75 8.89
CA VAL A 82 -10.53 -13.81 8.12
C VAL A 82 -11.05 -15.13 8.69
N THR A 83 -11.80 -15.88 7.90
CA THR A 83 -12.44 -17.10 8.37
C THR A 83 -11.45 -18.29 8.46
N GLU A 84 -11.83 -19.33 9.16
CA GLU A 84 -11.02 -20.57 9.21
C GLU A 84 -10.90 -21.26 7.84
N ASN A 85 -11.86 -21.00 6.96
CA ASN A 85 -11.83 -21.49 5.57
C ASN A 85 -11.04 -20.57 4.63
N ALA A 86 -10.20 -19.67 5.18
CA ALA A 86 -9.36 -18.76 4.43
C ALA A 86 -10.14 -17.79 3.49
N LEU A 87 -11.29 -17.31 3.94
CA LEU A 87 -12.10 -16.32 3.25
C LEU A 87 -12.06 -14.98 3.99
N LEU A 88 -11.99 -13.89 3.24
CA LEU A 88 -12.05 -12.54 3.76
C LEU A 88 -13.50 -12.05 3.79
N ARG A 89 -13.93 -11.54 4.94
CA ARG A 89 -15.21 -10.83 5.12
C ARG A 89 -14.96 -9.42 5.64
N ILE A 90 -15.70 -8.48 5.09
CA ILE A 90 -15.74 -7.11 5.58
C ILE A 90 -17.20 -6.77 5.90
N ASN A 91 -17.45 -6.32 7.13
CA ASN A 91 -18.79 -6.01 7.65
C ASN A 91 -19.77 -7.21 7.47
N GLY A 92 -19.28 -8.42 7.68
CA GLY A 92 -20.04 -9.66 7.55
C GLY A 92 -20.24 -10.20 6.13
N SER A 93 -19.90 -9.41 5.08
CA SER A 93 -20.03 -9.82 3.69
C SER A 93 -18.73 -10.38 3.13
N LEU A 94 -18.83 -11.44 2.34
CA LEU A 94 -17.67 -11.96 1.60
C LEU A 94 -17.15 -10.90 0.62
N VAL A 95 -15.85 -10.70 0.61
CA VAL A 95 -15.18 -9.80 -0.33
C VAL A 95 -14.86 -10.57 -1.61
N ALA A 96 -15.35 -10.08 -2.74
CA ALA A 96 -14.96 -10.58 -4.05
C ALA A 96 -13.70 -9.85 -4.51
N GLU A 97 -12.62 -10.58 -4.68
CA GLU A 97 -11.33 -10.07 -5.13
C GLU A 97 -10.93 -10.80 -6.42
N PRO A 98 -11.47 -10.38 -7.59
CA PRO A 98 -11.33 -11.15 -8.84
C PRO A 98 -9.88 -11.28 -9.31
N ASP A 99 -9.00 -10.40 -8.88
CA ASP A 99 -7.59 -10.37 -9.27
C ASP A 99 -6.66 -11.00 -8.21
N ILE A 100 -7.22 -11.53 -7.13
CA ILE A 100 -6.47 -12.28 -6.11
C ILE A 100 -6.75 -13.77 -6.30
N TYR A 101 -5.71 -14.51 -6.62
CA TYR A 101 -5.83 -15.93 -7.00
C TYR A 101 -5.64 -16.91 -5.86
N GLU A 102 -5.13 -16.42 -4.73
CA GLU A 102 -4.86 -17.21 -3.54
C GLU A 102 -5.97 -17.04 -2.50
N THR A 103 -6.17 -18.02 -1.67
CA THR A 103 -7.01 -17.89 -0.48
C THR A 103 -6.36 -16.95 0.54
N THR A 104 -7.15 -16.42 1.47
CA THR A 104 -6.66 -15.52 2.52
C THR A 104 -6.60 -16.27 3.86
N PRO A 105 -5.54 -17.03 4.14
CA PRO A 105 -5.45 -17.81 5.37
C PRO A 105 -5.24 -16.92 6.59
N ARG A 106 -5.70 -17.39 7.76
CA ARG A 106 -5.29 -16.84 9.04
C ARG A 106 -3.81 -17.16 9.29
N TYR A 107 -3.17 -16.26 10.01
CA TYR A 107 -1.84 -16.53 10.56
C TYR A 107 -1.91 -16.83 12.05
N ASP A 108 -0.94 -17.59 12.55
CA ASP A 108 -0.67 -17.69 13.98
C ASP A 108 -0.03 -16.38 14.44
N SER A 109 -0.86 -15.52 15.04
CA SER A 109 -0.51 -14.16 15.43
C SER A 109 -1.44 -13.67 16.54
N ASP A 110 -1.12 -12.52 17.13
CA ASP A 110 -1.96 -11.89 18.15
C ASP A 110 -3.23 -11.23 17.58
N VAL A 111 -3.42 -11.27 16.26
CA VAL A 111 -4.61 -10.69 15.62
C VAL A 111 -5.82 -11.61 15.81
N THR A 112 -6.82 -11.09 16.49
CA THR A 112 -8.08 -11.81 16.74
C THR A 112 -9.19 -11.33 15.85
N TYR A 113 -10.06 -12.25 15.42
CA TYR A 113 -11.22 -11.94 14.55
C TYR A 113 -12.54 -12.28 15.24
N PRO A 114 -13.63 -11.53 14.97
CA PRO A 114 -13.67 -10.34 14.10
C PRO A 114 -12.93 -9.15 14.71
N LEU A 115 -12.27 -8.34 13.87
CA LEU A 115 -11.51 -7.16 14.24
C LEU A 115 -12.20 -5.91 13.73
N THR A 116 -12.64 -5.04 14.62
CA THR A 116 -13.18 -3.72 14.24
C THR A 116 -12.07 -2.69 14.27
N LEU A 117 -11.87 -1.99 13.15
CA LEU A 117 -10.84 -0.99 12.98
C LEU A 117 -11.25 0.33 13.62
N ALA A 118 -10.34 0.95 14.37
CA ALA A 118 -10.50 2.29 14.88
C ALA A 118 -10.35 3.36 13.78
N ASP A 119 -10.79 4.58 14.05
CA ASP A 119 -10.61 5.69 13.13
C ASP A 119 -9.12 5.90 12.80
N GLY A 120 -8.82 6.04 11.51
CA GLY A 120 -7.45 6.18 11.03
C GLY A 120 -6.66 4.88 10.93
N GLU A 121 -7.26 3.74 11.20
CA GLU A 121 -6.67 2.43 10.99
C GLU A 121 -7.08 1.81 9.65
N TYR A 122 -6.18 1.05 9.08
CA TYR A 122 -6.34 0.34 7.81
C TYR A 122 -5.89 -1.10 7.95
N PHE A 123 -6.68 -2.02 7.44
CA PHE A 123 -6.28 -3.41 7.28
C PHE A 123 -5.71 -3.59 5.89
N ILE A 124 -4.40 -3.83 5.82
CA ILE A 124 -3.66 -3.88 4.56
C ILE A 124 -3.22 -5.32 4.33
N LEU A 125 -3.50 -5.85 3.15
CA LEU A 125 -3.14 -7.19 2.73
C LEU A 125 -2.14 -7.15 1.58
N CYS A 126 -1.24 -8.10 1.55
CA CYS A 126 -0.42 -8.38 0.38
C CYS A 126 -1.24 -9.14 -0.67
N ASP A 127 -0.93 -8.97 -1.96
CA ASP A 127 -1.63 -9.68 -3.03
C ASP A 127 -1.21 -11.16 -3.10
N ALA A 128 0.07 -11.48 -2.80
CA ALA A 128 0.51 -12.84 -2.51
C ALA A 128 0.05 -13.23 -1.10
N ARG A 129 -1.15 -13.82 -1.00
CA ARG A 129 -1.84 -14.06 0.27
C ARG A 129 -1.20 -15.15 1.11
N GLU A 130 -0.49 -16.07 0.50
CA GLU A 130 0.16 -17.18 1.20
C GLU A 130 1.59 -16.79 1.62
N GLY A 131 1.81 -16.69 2.93
CA GLY A 131 3.14 -16.45 3.51
C GLY A 131 3.60 -14.98 3.60
N ALA A 132 2.99 -14.04 2.89
CA ALA A 132 3.39 -12.64 2.95
C ALA A 132 3.06 -11.99 4.31
N PRO A 133 3.97 -11.18 4.87
CA PRO A 133 3.72 -10.45 6.11
C PRO A 133 2.83 -9.24 5.84
N ASP A 134 1.61 -9.25 6.40
CA ASP A 134 0.65 -8.17 6.28
C ASP A 134 -0.17 -8.00 7.57
N SER A 135 -1.27 -7.24 7.54
CA SER A 135 -2.09 -6.97 8.72
C SER A 135 -2.65 -8.22 9.42
N ARG A 136 -2.65 -9.36 8.77
CA ARG A 136 -3.00 -10.65 9.43
C ARG A 136 -1.94 -11.06 10.46
N ARG A 137 -0.72 -10.55 10.33
CA ARG A 137 0.40 -10.87 11.23
C ARG A 137 0.63 -9.80 12.29
N TYR A 138 0.63 -8.52 11.90
CA TYR A 138 1.00 -7.42 12.79
C TYR A 138 -0.15 -6.49 13.16
N GLY A 139 -1.38 -6.78 12.67
CA GLY A 139 -2.55 -5.95 12.94
C GLY A 139 -2.70 -4.75 12.00
N PRO A 140 -3.61 -3.83 12.35
CA PRO A 140 -3.89 -2.64 11.54
C PRO A 140 -2.69 -1.70 11.41
N VAL A 141 -2.62 -1.01 10.30
CA VAL A 141 -1.65 0.07 10.02
C VAL A 141 -2.36 1.41 10.21
N THR A 142 -1.75 2.33 10.94
CA THR A 142 -2.31 3.68 11.12
C THR A 142 -2.05 4.56 9.90
N ALA A 143 -2.93 5.53 9.65
CA ALA A 143 -2.81 6.49 8.55
C ALA A 143 -1.47 7.23 8.54
N GLU A 144 -0.87 7.47 9.71
CA GLU A 144 0.43 8.15 9.85
C GLU A 144 1.58 7.34 9.25
N ASN A 145 1.47 6.02 9.27
CA ASN A 145 2.46 5.11 8.69
C ASN A 145 2.28 4.91 7.19
N ILE A 146 1.19 5.40 6.59
CA ILE A 146 0.96 5.32 5.14
C ILE A 146 1.60 6.52 4.46
N ALA A 147 2.61 6.26 3.64
CA ALA A 147 3.33 7.28 2.89
C ALA A 147 2.53 7.84 1.72
N GLY A 148 1.66 7.03 1.11
CA GLY A 148 0.79 7.46 0.03
C GLY A 148 0.23 6.31 -0.80
N ARG A 149 -0.62 6.69 -1.77
CA ARG A 149 -1.28 5.79 -2.70
C ARG A 149 -0.48 5.63 -3.97
N VAL A 150 -0.23 4.39 -4.39
CA VAL A 150 0.41 4.10 -5.68
C VAL A 150 -0.51 4.50 -6.81
N ILE A 151 0.00 5.31 -7.75
CA ILE A 151 -0.75 5.83 -8.90
C ILE A 151 -0.18 5.37 -10.23
N ALA A 152 1.08 4.95 -10.28
CA ALA A 152 1.70 4.41 -11.46
C ALA A 152 2.79 3.41 -11.11
N VAL A 153 2.97 2.44 -11.98
CA VAL A 153 4.02 1.42 -11.89
C VAL A 153 4.82 1.44 -13.19
N VAL A 154 6.13 1.63 -13.06
CA VAL A 154 7.06 1.55 -14.20
C VAL A 154 7.81 0.23 -14.07
N ARG A 155 7.55 -0.66 -15.00
CA ARG A 155 8.17 -1.99 -15.05
C ARG A 155 9.33 -1.98 -16.03
N ARG A 156 10.47 -2.47 -15.57
CA ARG A 156 11.60 -2.73 -16.43
C ARG A 156 11.28 -3.99 -17.26
N ASN A 157 11.15 -3.83 -18.58
CA ASN A 157 11.09 -4.99 -19.46
C ASN A 157 12.46 -5.66 -19.44
N GLU A 158 12.51 -6.88 -18.94
CA GLU A 158 13.66 -7.75 -19.18
C GLU A 158 13.56 -8.18 -20.64
N ILE A 159 14.52 -7.74 -21.46
CA ILE A 159 14.71 -8.14 -22.85
C ILE A 159 15.42 -9.49 -22.85
#